data_eb069acce2342477189b04add933dfe9
#
_entry.id   eb069acce2342477189b04add933dfe9
#
_cell.length_a   1.000
_cell.length_b   1.000
_cell.length_c   1.000
_cell.angle_alpha   90.00
_cell.angle_beta   90.00
_cell.angle_gamma   90.00
#
_symmetry.space_group_name_H-M   'P 1'
#
loop_
_entity.id
_entity.type
_entity.pdbx_description
1 polymer ?
#
loop_
_entity_poly.entity_id
_entity_poly.type
_entity_poly.pdbx_seq_one_letter_code
_entity_poly.pdbx_strand_id
1 'polypeptide(L)'
;MPVITHRVKKIIEEIDEKKRVPFDFALKETCRVDYLIAEEDKEFRSGDAKPVRIKKVEIPKNTILLISPYGRHGIGQVISIGEEIAMPVEMDRSADHALFVAGVDGSVKKEELIGVMMLIPIVPHRRG
;
A
#
# COMPACT_ATOMS: atom_id res chain seq x y z
N MET A 1 -11.49 -2.33 17.26
CA MET A 1 -11.15 -2.36 18.68
C MET A 1 -11.31 -0.98 19.28
N PRO A 2 -12.25 -0.81 20.21
CA PRO A 2 -12.62 0.52 20.71
C PRO A 2 -11.47 1.28 21.36
N VAL A 3 -10.59 0.57 22.07
CA VAL A 3 -9.49 1.20 22.81
C VAL A 3 -8.47 1.83 21.87
N ILE A 4 -8.13 1.15 20.80
CA ILE A 4 -7.17 1.65 19.83
C ILE A 4 -7.73 2.86 19.09
N THR A 5 -8.99 2.80 18.67
CA THR A 5 -9.67 3.91 18.01
C THR A 5 -9.71 5.15 18.89
N HIS A 6 -9.99 4.95 20.17
CA HIS A 6 -10.05 6.05 21.13
C HIS A 6 -8.68 6.71 21.32
N ARG A 7 -7.62 5.93 21.38
CA ARG A 7 -6.25 6.44 21.46
C ARG A 7 -5.85 7.28 20.27
N VAL A 8 -6.14 6.79 19.09
CA VAL A 8 -5.81 7.51 17.85
C VAL A 8 -6.53 8.86 17.81
N LYS A 9 -7.80 8.88 18.17
CA LYS A 9 -8.57 10.11 18.21
C LYS A 9 -7.96 11.11 19.21
N LYS A 10 -7.58 10.64 20.37
CA LYS A 10 -6.97 11.47 21.39
C LYS A 10 -5.63 12.04 20.94
N ILE A 11 -4.82 11.24 20.25
CA ILE A 11 -3.54 11.69 19.70
C ILE A 11 -3.76 12.79 18.66
N ILE A 12 -4.72 12.61 17.79
CA ILE A 12 -5.06 13.61 16.78
C ILE A 12 -5.49 14.92 17.43
N GLU A 13 -6.33 14.86 18.43
CA GLU A 13 -6.78 16.04 19.16
C GLU A 13 -5.60 16.76 19.82
N GLU A 14 -4.69 16.04 20.44
CA GLU A 14 -3.50 16.62 21.06
C GLU A 14 -2.59 17.29 20.04
N ILE A 15 -2.42 16.67 18.88
CA ILE A 15 -1.63 17.26 17.80
C ILE A 15 -2.25 18.56 17.34
N ASP A 16 -3.55 18.59 17.16
CA ASP A 16 -4.25 19.80 16.71
C ASP A 16 -4.16 20.94 17.73
N GLU A 17 -4.26 20.60 19.01
CA GLU A 17 -4.15 21.61 20.08
C GLU A 17 -2.76 22.19 20.22
N LYS A 18 -1.75 21.36 20.22
CA LYS A 18 -0.37 21.78 20.44
C LYS A 18 0.26 22.39 19.21
N LYS A 19 -0.27 22.05 18.09
CA LYS A 19 0.36 22.36 16.85
C LYS A 19 -0.12 23.64 16.26
N ARG A 20 0.76 24.58 16.28
CA ARG A 20 0.57 25.82 15.52
C ARG A 20 1.69 25.99 14.51
N VAL A 21 2.58 25.02 14.42
CA VAL A 21 3.61 25.03 13.43
C VAL A 21 2.96 24.69 12.09
N PRO A 22 3.09 25.55 11.09
CA PRO A 22 2.59 25.22 9.77
C PRO A 22 3.46 24.11 9.18
N PHE A 23 3.08 22.93 9.45
CA PHE A 23 3.64 21.80 8.76
C PHE A 23 2.80 21.60 7.52
N ASP A 24 3.15 22.35 6.49
CA ASP A 24 2.43 22.30 5.24
C ASP A 24 2.72 21.03 4.49
N PHE A 25 1.95 20.06 4.81
CA PHE A 25 1.94 18.82 4.10
C PHE A 25 0.55 18.65 3.51
N ALA A 26 0.39 19.12 2.29
CA ALA A 26 -0.85 18.92 1.56
C ALA A 26 -0.62 17.84 0.52
N LEU A 27 -1.35 16.75 0.61
CA LEU A 27 -1.41 15.79 -0.47
C LEU A 27 -2.11 16.45 -1.65
N LYS A 28 -1.48 16.38 -2.81
CA LYS A 28 -2.10 16.91 -4.02
C LYS A 28 -3.38 16.13 -4.31
N GLU A 29 -4.36 16.81 -4.88
CA GLU A 29 -5.65 16.23 -5.25
C GLU A 29 -5.53 15.02 -6.18
N THR A 30 -4.39 14.89 -6.83
CA THR A 30 -4.13 13.78 -7.75
C THR A 30 -3.64 12.50 -7.07
N CYS A 31 -3.44 12.51 -5.75
CA CYS A 31 -3.15 11.29 -5.02
C CYS A 31 -4.35 10.35 -5.08
N ARG A 32 -4.07 9.08 -5.29
CA ARG A 32 -5.16 8.10 -5.35
C ARG A 32 -4.79 6.84 -4.58
N VAL A 33 -5.81 6.07 -4.28
CA VAL A 33 -5.70 4.79 -3.61
C VAL A 33 -6.10 3.72 -4.60
N ASP A 34 -5.29 2.68 -4.73
CA ASP A 34 -5.63 1.50 -5.51
C ASP A 34 -5.65 0.28 -4.59
N TYR A 35 -6.47 -0.68 -4.97
CA TYR A 35 -6.67 -1.89 -4.20
C TYR A 35 -5.94 -3.05 -4.85
N LEU A 36 -5.27 -3.84 -4.04
CA LEU A 36 -4.56 -5.03 -4.51
C LEU A 36 -5.50 -6.22 -4.36
N ILE A 37 -5.97 -6.72 -5.48
CA ILE A 37 -6.96 -7.79 -5.55
C ILE A 37 -6.30 -9.05 -6.09
N ALA A 38 -6.44 -10.16 -5.37
CA ALA A 38 -5.85 -11.42 -5.80
C ALA A 38 -6.50 -11.94 -7.08
N GLU A 39 -5.68 -12.46 -7.99
CA GLU A 39 -6.11 -13.09 -9.24
C GLU A 39 -5.99 -14.60 -9.20
N GLU A 40 -5.58 -15.16 -8.07
CA GLU A 40 -5.41 -16.59 -7.92
C GLU A 40 -5.69 -17.03 -6.49
N ASP A 41 -5.98 -18.30 -6.32
CA ASP A 41 -6.06 -18.92 -5.00
C ASP A 41 -4.67 -19.39 -4.60
N LYS A 42 -4.29 -19.17 -3.34
CA LYS A 42 -2.99 -19.60 -2.85
C LYS A 42 -3.05 -19.95 -1.37
N GLU A 43 -2.47 -21.08 -1.03
CA GLU A 43 -2.39 -21.56 0.35
C GLU A 43 -1.13 -21.02 1.02
N PHE A 44 -1.26 -20.69 2.30
CA PHE A 44 -0.15 -20.18 3.11
C PHE A 44 -0.09 -20.89 4.45
N ARG A 45 1.13 -21.08 4.91
CA ARG A 45 1.42 -21.45 6.30
C ARG A 45 2.01 -20.25 7.01
N SER A 46 1.85 -20.19 8.31
CA SER A 46 2.45 -19.13 9.11
C SER A 46 3.93 -18.96 8.78
N GLY A 47 4.34 -17.76 8.47
CA GLY A 47 5.71 -17.44 8.08
C GLY A 47 6.01 -17.53 6.59
N ASP A 48 5.09 -18.03 5.78
CA ASP A 48 5.31 -18.09 4.33
C ASP A 48 5.33 -16.69 3.71
N ALA A 49 6.29 -16.48 2.82
CA ALA A 49 6.36 -15.30 1.98
C ALA A 49 6.33 -15.77 0.53
N LYS A 50 5.24 -15.50 -0.16
CA LYS A 50 5.03 -15.98 -1.53
C LYS A 50 4.45 -14.90 -2.41
N PRO A 51 4.81 -14.89 -3.70
CA PRO A 51 4.16 -13.98 -4.65
C PRO A 51 2.72 -14.45 -4.92
N VAL A 52 1.82 -13.48 -4.97
CA VAL A 52 0.43 -13.69 -5.37
C VAL A 52 0.18 -12.85 -6.60
N ARG A 53 -0.39 -13.47 -7.61
CA ARG A 53 -0.78 -12.72 -8.80
C ARG A 53 -1.96 -11.84 -8.47
N ILE A 54 -1.90 -10.59 -8.89
CA ILE A 54 -2.92 -9.58 -8.62
C ILE A 54 -3.48 -9.03 -9.92
N LYS A 55 -4.64 -8.40 -9.83
CA LYS A 55 -5.17 -7.62 -10.95
C LYS A 55 -4.17 -6.52 -11.26
N LYS A 56 -3.87 -6.36 -12.54
CA LYS A 56 -2.86 -5.43 -12.98
C LYS A 56 -3.15 -4.01 -12.49
N VAL A 57 -2.15 -3.39 -11.90
CA VAL A 57 -2.20 -2.01 -11.44
C VAL A 57 -1.31 -1.17 -12.35
N GLU A 58 -1.87 -0.09 -12.88
CA GLU A 58 -1.11 0.86 -13.69
C GLU A 58 -0.51 1.92 -12.79
N ILE A 59 0.77 2.17 -12.98
CA ILE A 59 1.52 3.14 -12.19
C ILE A 59 2.07 4.20 -13.13
N PRO A 60 1.45 5.40 -13.14
CA PRO A 60 1.92 6.46 -14.03
C PRO A 60 3.37 6.87 -13.72
N LYS A 61 4.01 7.45 -14.71
CA LYS A 61 5.35 8.01 -14.52
C LYS A 61 5.38 9.04 -13.40
N ASN A 62 6.51 9.22 -12.76
CA ASN A 62 6.72 10.18 -11.68
C ASN A 62 5.72 9.98 -10.53
N THR A 63 5.52 8.72 -10.15
CA THR A 63 4.62 8.37 -9.07
C THR A 63 5.33 7.42 -8.12
N ILE A 64 5.33 7.75 -6.84
CA ILE A 64 5.82 6.83 -5.82
C ILE A 64 4.67 6.04 -5.22
N LEU A 65 5.01 4.87 -4.72
CA LEU A 65 4.03 3.93 -4.17
C LEU A 65 4.29 3.70 -2.70
N LEU A 66 3.21 3.69 -1.93
CA LEU A 66 3.27 3.29 -0.53
C LEU A 66 2.22 2.21 -0.29
N ILE A 67 2.66 1.09 0.27
CA ILE A 67 1.73 0.05 0.69
C ILE A 67 1.16 0.47 2.05
N SER A 68 -0.15 0.55 2.13
CA SER A 68 -0.80 0.92 3.39
C SER A 68 -0.74 -0.26 4.37
N PRO A 69 -0.21 -0.05 5.58
CA PRO A 69 -0.24 -1.11 6.58
C PRO A 69 -1.63 -1.33 7.17
N TYR A 70 -2.55 -0.46 6.88
CA TYR A 70 -3.90 -0.51 7.42
C TYR A 70 -4.83 -1.46 6.65
N GLY A 71 -4.63 -1.56 5.35
CA GLY A 71 -5.43 -2.44 4.50
C GLY A 71 -4.74 -3.79 4.28
N ARG A 72 -4.99 -4.76 5.14
CA ARG A 72 -4.38 -6.08 5.04
C ARG A 72 -5.43 -7.18 4.99
N HIS A 73 -4.99 -8.33 4.51
CA HIS A 73 -5.79 -9.55 4.55
C HIS A 73 -5.81 -10.14 5.95
N GLY A 74 -6.82 -10.96 6.26
CA GLY A 74 -6.95 -11.57 7.60
C GLY A 74 -5.78 -12.45 8.02
N ILE A 75 -5.05 -13.07 7.09
CA ILE A 75 -3.94 -13.96 7.43
C ILE A 75 -2.57 -13.29 7.29
N GLY A 76 -2.47 -12.12 6.69
CA GLY A 76 -1.18 -11.47 6.48
C GLY A 76 -1.31 -10.18 5.70
N GLN A 77 -0.20 -9.77 5.09
CA GLN A 77 -0.15 -8.52 4.36
C GLN A 77 0.80 -8.55 3.18
N VAL A 78 0.58 -7.65 2.23
CA VAL A 78 1.49 -7.41 1.11
C VAL A 78 2.62 -6.53 1.61
N ILE A 79 3.85 -6.88 1.27
CA ILE A 79 5.02 -6.06 1.62
C ILE A 79 5.67 -5.39 0.42
N SER A 80 5.40 -5.87 -0.77
CA SER A 80 5.88 -5.23 -2.00
C SER A 80 5.00 -5.66 -3.17
N ILE A 81 5.07 -4.87 -4.23
CA ILE A 81 4.46 -5.23 -5.50
C ILE A 81 5.55 -5.24 -6.56
N GLY A 82 5.31 -5.97 -7.62
CA GLY A 82 6.32 -6.11 -8.65
C GLY A 82 5.75 -6.32 -10.03
N GLU A 83 6.63 -6.18 -10.98
CA GLU A 83 6.41 -6.46 -12.37
C GLU A 83 7.60 -7.26 -12.89
N GLU A 84 7.44 -7.83 -14.06
CA GLU A 84 8.48 -8.66 -14.67
C GLU A 84 9.83 -7.96 -14.76
N ILE A 85 9.79 -6.67 -15.07
CA ILE A 85 10.99 -5.86 -15.23
C ILE A 85 10.85 -4.62 -14.37
N ALA A 86 11.83 -4.41 -13.49
CA ALA A 86 11.86 -3.21 -12.67
C ALA A 86 12.16 -2.00 -13.54
N MET A 87 11.31 -0.99 -13.48
CA MET A 87 11.45 0.23 -14.27
C MET A 87 11.69 1.43 -13.35
N PRO A 88 12.41 2.44 -13.83
CA PRO A 88 12.65 3.64 -13.02
C PRO A 88 11.36 4.44 -12.79
N VAL A 89 11.37 5.26 -11.73
CA VAL A 89 10.21 6.06 -11.31
C VAL A 89 9.71 6.99 -12.41
N GLU A 90 10.62 7.45 -13.27
CA GLU A 90 10.29 8.40 -14.35
C GLU A 90 9.48 7.79 -15.48
N MET A 91 9.30 6.49 -15.48
CA MET A 91 8.60 5.77 -16.56
C MET A 91 7.25 5.24 -16.09
N ASP A 92 6.35 5.05 -17.05
CA ASP A 92 5.11 4.33 -16.79
C ASP A 92 5.45 2.89 -16.44
N ARG A 93 4.81 2.38 -15.42
CA ARG A 93 5.05 1.04 -14.89
C ARG A 93 3.73 0.35 -14.64
N SER A 94 3.80 -0.93 -14.39
CA SER A 94 2.64 -1.71 -13.96
C SER A 94 3.08 -2.79 -12.98
N ALA A 95 2.16 -3.34 -12.24
CA ALA A 95 2.42 -4.44 -11.33
C ALA A 95 1.32 -5.48 -11.46
N ASP A 96 1.71 -6.74 -11.52
CA ASP A 96 0.79 -7.88 -11.61
C ASP A 96 1.05 -8.94 -10.55
N HIS A 97 2.03 -8.70 -9.68
CA HIS A 97 2.37 -9.59 -8.58
C HIS A 97 2.54 -8.79 -7.29
N ALA A 98 2.21 -9.41 -6.19
CA ALA A 98 2.43 -8.85 -4.86
C ALA A 98 3.10 -9.91 -3.99
N LEU A 99 4.12 -9.53 -3.23
CA LEU A 99 4.72 -10.43 -2.27
C LEU A 99 3.89 -10.38 -0.99
N PHE A 100 3.28 -11.50 -0.67
CA PHE A 100 2.39 -11.63 0.49
C PHE A 100 3.07 -12.45 1.58
N VAL A 101 3.02 -11.95 2.80
CA VAL A 101 3.58 -12.62 3.97
C VAL A 101 2.45 -12.99 4.89
N ALA A 102 2.34 -14.28 5.20
CA ALA A 102 1.30 -14.81 6.09
C ALA A 102 1.80 -14.88 7.52
N GLY A 103 1.01 -14.33 8.44
CA GLY A 103 1.29 -14.42 9.86
C GLY A 103 0.64 -15.64 10.52
N VAL A 104 -0.38 -16.18 9.89
CA VAL A 104 -1.09 -17.39 10.35
C VAL A 104 -1.41 -18.28 9.15
N ASP A 105 -1.73 -19.54 9.43
CA ASP A 105 -2.15 -20.45 8.36
C ASP A 105 -3.46 -20.01 7.75
N GLY A 106 -3.61 -20.21 6.47
CA GLY A 106 -4.84 -19.88 5.76
C GLY A 106 -4.62 -19.80 4.27
N SER A 107 -5.56 -19.20 3.59
CA SER A 107 -5.47 -19.05 2.14
C SER A 107 -5.93 -17.67 1.69
N VAL A 108 -5.37 -17.24 0.57
CA VAL A 108 -5.85 -16.11 -0.19
C VAL A 108 -6.66 -16.67 -1.33
N LYS A 109 -7.85 -16.14 -1.53
CA LYS A 109 -8.73 -16.58 -2.61
C LYS A 109 -8.80 -15.52 -3.69
N LYS A 110 -9.02 -15.96 -4.92
CA LYS A 110 -9.22 -15.07 -6.05
C LYS A 110 -10.34 -14.06 -5.74
N GLU A 111 -10.14 -12.82 -6.15
CA GLU A 111 -11.04 -11.68 -5.94
C GLU A 111 -11.02 -11.11 -4.53
N GLU A 112 -10.22 -11.65 -3.63
CA GLU A 112 -10.09 -11.06 -2.30
C GLU A 112 -9.14 -9.86 -2.30
N LEU A 113 -9.46 -8.88 -1.47
CA LEU A 113 -8.59 -7.74 -1.22
C LEU A 113 -7.42 -8.19 -0.34
N ILE A 114 -6.21 -8.01 -0.82
CA ILE A 114 -5.01 -8.40 -0.06
C ILE A 114 -4.17 -7.23 0.40
N GLY A 115 -4.44 -6.05 -0.10
CA GLY A 115 -3.71 -4.86 0.31
C GLY A 115 -4.28 -3.60 -0.32
N VAL A 116 -3.83 -2.48 0.19
CA VAL A 116 -4.19 -1.15 -0.30
C VAL A 116 -2.91 -0.40 -0.60
N MET A 117 -2.88 0.30 -1.71
CA MET A 117 -1.72 1.01 -2.17
C MET A 117 -2.05 2.46 -2.42
N MET A 118 -1.17 3.36 -2.03
CA MET A 118 -1.29 4.78 -2.32
C MET A 118 -0.31 5.17 -3.41
N LEU A 119 -0.82 5.89 -4.40
CA LEU A 119 -0.03 6.41 -5.51
C LEU A 119 0.10 7.91 -5.33
N ILE A 120 1.34 8.35 -5.18
CA ILE A 120 1.65 9.74 -4.86
C ILE A 120 2.46 10.34 -6.01
N PRO A 121 1.85 11.26 -6.80
CA PRO A 121 2.59 11.92 -7.87
C PRO A 121 3.68 12.82 -7.29
N ILE A 122 4.82 12.82 -7.93
CA ILE A 122 5.94 13.67 -7.55
C ILE A 122 6.38 14.53 -8.72
N VAL A 123 7.02 15.63 -8.41
CA VAL A 123 7.68 16.47 -9.41
C VAL A 123 9.18 16.29 -9.22
N PRO A 124 9.87 15.69 -10.19
CA PRO A 124 11.32 15.52 -10.06
C PRO A 124 12.01 16.87 -10.07
N HIS A 125 12.87 17.09 -9.08
CA HIS A 125 13.73 18.25 -9.06
C HIS A 125 14.98 17.97 -9.86
N ARG A 126 15.17 18.73 -10.92
CA ARG A 126 16.46 18.72 -11.61
C ARG A 126 17.41 19.61 -10.84
N ARG A 127 18.46 19.02 -10.34
CA ARG A 127 19.59 19.81 -9.89
C ARG A 127 20.26 20.37 -11.13
N GLY A 128 20.05 21.65 -11.34
CA GLY A 128 20.66 22.36 -12.44
C GLY A 128 22.13 22.59 -12.21
#